data_bc922e5962ce4635eecea5be2a98ab09
#
_entry.id   bc922e5962ce4635eecea5be2a98ab09
#
_cell.length_a   1.000
_cell.length_b   1.000
_cell.length_c   1.000
_cell.angle_alpha   90.00
_cell.angle_beta   90.00
_cell.angle_gamma   90.00
#
_symmetry.space_group_name_H-M   'P 1'
#
loop_
_entity.id
_entity.type
_entity.pdbx_description
1 polymer ?
#
loop_
_entity_poly.entity_id
_entity_poly.type
_entity_poly.pdbx_seq_one_letter_code
_entity_poly.pdbx_strand_id
1 'polypeptide(L)'
;FSEHTLLQQRTRRHFFSQCGMGIGSVALASLMAEGGLRAAPGPGVTARGHHAPRARNVIFLFMAGGPSQLEMFDYKPRLRELDGKPIPQSYIEGKRFAFMDSSHRVNLLAPRRSFRQHGQSGAWVSDLLPHTAGIVDDISIVTTCKTELFNHAPAKLFMNTGSGQFGRPSMGAWVTYGIGSESADLPGFVVLQSGPRGP
;
A
#
# COMPACT_ATOMS: atom_id res chain seq x y z
N PHE A 1 -6.96 -30.36 28.06
CA PHE A 1 -6.73 -29.29 27.09
C PHE A 1 -5.80 -28.27 27.74
N SER A 2 -4.62 -28.03 27.14
CA SER A 2 -3.65 -27.11 27.74
C SER A 2 -4.17 -25.67 27.65
N GLU A 3 -3.86 -24.85 28.65
CA GLU A 3 -4.18 -23.41 28.66
C GLU A 3 -3.69 -22.69 27.40
N HIS A 4 -2.59 -23.16 26.84
CA HIS A 4 -2.01 -22.68 25.58
C HIS A 4 -2.93 -22.89 24.37
N THR A 5 -3.66 -24.00 24.31
CA THR A 5 -4.63 -24.29 23.22
C THR A 5 -5.86 -23.39 23.32
N LEU A 6 -6.32 -23.09 24.55
CA LEU A 6 -7.44 -22.18 24.80
C LEU A 6 -7.08 -20.73 24.50
N LEU A 7 -5.84 -20.31 24.81
CA LEU A 7 -5.33 -18.97 24.46
C LEU A 7 -5.19 -18.81 22.96
N GLN A 8 -4.71 -19.81 22.23
CA GLN A 8 -4.63 -19.79 20.78
C GLN A 8 -6.01 -19.71 20.12
N GLN A 9 -7.00 -20.42 20.64
CA GLN A 9 -8.37 -20.35 20.12
C GLN A 9 -9.04 -19.01 20.45
N ARG A 10 -8.78 -18.44 21.62
CA ARG A 10 -9.31 -17.11 22.01
C ARG A 10 -8.68 -15.98 21.20
N THR A 11 -7.37 -16.00 20.95
CA THR A 11 -6.69 -15.01 20.11
C THR A 11 -7.17 -15.07 18.67
N ARG A 12 -7.37 -16.25 18.10
CA ARG A 12 -7.95 -16.42 16.76
C ARG A 12 -9.37 -15.88 16.68
N ARG A 13 -10.26 -16.24 17.62
CA ARG A 13 -11.63 -15.71 17.66
C ARG A 13 -11.67 -14.19 17.85
N HIS A 14 -10.86 -13.66 18.72
CA HIS A 14 -10.79 -12.20 18.95
C HIS A 14 -10.27 -11.46 17.72
N PHE A 15 -9.27 -12.00 17.05
CA PHE A 15 -8.76 -11.50 15.78
C PHE A 15 -9.86 -11.44 14.71
N PHE A 16 -10.59 -12.53 14.51
CA PHE A 16 -11.65 -12.59 13.50
C PHE A 16 -12.87 -11.71 13.82
N SER A 17 -13.17 -11.50 15.09
CA SER A 17 -14.27 -10.61 15.49
C SER A 17 -13.94 -9.13 15.35
N GLN A 18 -12.65 -8.75 15.44
CA GLN A 18 -12.21 -7.36 15.36
C GLN A 18 -11.73 -6.92 13.96
N CYS A 19 -11.38 -7.86 13.09
CA CYS A 19 -11.03 -7.58 11.70
C CYS A 19 -12.27 -7.38 10.82
N GLY A 20 -13.19 -6.54 11.25
CA GLY A 20 -14.30 -6.11 10.41
C GLY A 20 -13.76 -5.47 9.12
N MET A 21 -13.99 -6.13 7.98
CA MET A 21 -13.80 -5.61 6.62
C MET A 21 -12.36 -5.20 6.21
N GLY A 22 -11.35 -6.01 6.54
CA GLY A 22 -10.02 -5.88 5.95
C GLY A 22 -9.71 -6.96 4.90
N ILE A 23 -8.60 -6.83 4.18
CA ILE A 23 -8.09 -7.82 3.22
C ILE A 23 -8.04 -9.24 3.82
N GLY A 24 -7.78 -9.34 5.14
CA GLY A 24 -7.79 -10.61 5.87
C GLY A 24 -9.13 -11.33 5.90
N SER A 25 -10.26 -10.62 5.94
CA SER A 25 -11.60 -11.24 5.90
C SER A 25 -11.93 -11.81 4.52
N VAL A 26 -11.44 -11.16 3.46
CA VAL A 26 -11.61 -11.64 2.07
C VAL A 26 -10.77 -12.91 1.84
N ALA A 27 -9.52 -12.93 2.31
CA ALA A 27 -8.66 -14.11 2.24
C ALA A 27 -9.21 -15.27 3.05
N LEU A 28 -9.74 -15.03 4.24
CA LEU A 28 -10.35 -16.05 5.08
C LEU A 28 -11.63 -16.62 4.45
N ALA A 29 -12.50 -15.77 3.91
CA ALA A 29 -13.72 -16.21 3.23
C ALA A 29 -13.38 -17.09 2.01
N SER A 30 -12.31 -16.79 1.28
CA SER A 30 -11.81 -17.61 0.17
C SER A 30 -11.33 -18.99 0.63
N LEU A 31 -10.55 -19.04 1.72
CA LEU A 31 -10.04 -20.29 2.31
C LEU A 31 -11.16 -21.18 2.88
N MET A 32 -12.16 -20.57 3.52
CA MET A 32 -13.31 -21.32 4.05
C MET A 32 -14.19 -21.88 2.93
N ALA A 33 -14.25 -21.22 1.78
CA ALA A 33 -14.98 -21.72 0.62
C ALA A 33 -14.29 -22.94 -0.03
N GLU A 34 -12.97 -23.01 -0.02
CA GLU A 34 -12.18 -24.16 -0.52
C GLU A 34 -12.24 -25.36 0.43
N GLY A 35 -12.32 -25.14 1.74
CA GLY A 35 -12.38 -26.18 2.77
C GLY A 35 -13.75 -26.83 2.98
N GLY A 36 -14.76 -26.52 2.16
CA GLY A 36 -16.10 -27.09 2.26
C GLY A 36 -16.92 -26.62 3.48
N LEU A 37 -16.40 -25.75 4.31
CA LEU A 37 -17.09 -25.12 5.42
C LEU A 37 -17.95 -23.96 4.87
N ARG A 38 -19.19 -24.24 4.59
CA ARG A 38 -20.19 -23.22 4.22
C ARG A 38 -20.51 -22.34 5.43
N ALA A 39 -19.73 -21.30 5.62
CA ALA A 39 -20.21 -20.14 6.36
C ALA A 39 -21.18 -19.40 5.45
N ALA A 40 -22.39 -19.12 5.92
CA ALA A 40 -23.35 -18.32 5.18
C ALA A 40 -22.68 -16.96 4.85
N PRO A 41 -22.68 -16.53 3.58
CA PRO A 41 -22.08 -15.24 3.22
C PRO A 41 -22.86 -14.12 3.93
N GLY A 42 -22.17 -13.32 4.73
CA GLY A 42 -22.73 -12.04 5.17
C GLY A 42 -23.01 -11.17 3.93
N PRO A 43 -24.02 -10.27 4.01
CA PRO A 43 -24.35 -9.42 2.87
C PRO A 43 -23.11 -8.60 2.45
N GLY A 44 -22.62 -8.82 1.22
CA GLY A 44 -21.53 -8.09 0.59
C GLY A 44 -20.20 -8.82 0.41
N VAL A 45 -20.04 -10.06 0.89
CA VAL A 45 -18.82 -10.85 0.64
C VAL A 45 -19.14 -11.93 -0.38
N THR A 46 -18.74 -11.72 -1.62
CA THR A 46 -18.73 -12.80 -2.62
C THR A 46 -17.59 -13.74 -2.26
N ALA A 47 -17.93 -15.00 -1.94
CA ALA A 47 -16.98 -16.06 -1.55
C ALA A 47 -15.97 -16.45 -2.64
N ARG A 48 -16.02 -15.79 -3.78
CA ARG A 48 -15.07 -15.94 -4.90
C ARG A 48 -14.61 -14.56 -5.33
N GLY A 49 -13.30 -14.37 -5.39
CA GLY A 49 -12.72 -13.19 -6.02
C GLY A 49 -13.24 -13.04 -7.46
N HIS A 50 -13.31 -11.82 -7.97
CA HIS A 50 -13.75 -11.52 -9.34
C HIS A 50 -12.89 -12.21 -10.41
N HIS A 51 -11.71 -12.67 -10.03
CA HIS A 51 -10.76 -13.35 -10.92
C HIS A 51 -10.22 -14.60 -10.26
N ALA A 52 -9.96 -15.63 -11.07
CA ALA A 52 -9.28 -16.83 -10.61
C ALA A 52 -7.87 -16.48 -10.10
N PRO A 53 -7.46 -16.95 -8.91
CA PRO A 53 -6.13 -16.69 -8.38
C PRO A 53 -5.06 -17.34 -9.28
N ARG A 54 -4.04 -16.55 -9.64
CA ARG A 54 -2.92 -17.00 -10.47
C ARG A 54 -1.56 -16.76 -9.81
N ALA A 55 -1.48 -15.78 -8.91
CA ALA A 55 -0.26 -15.45 -8.21
C ALA A 55 0.03 -16.47 -7.10
N ARG A 56 1.25 -17.01 -7.09
CA ARG A 56 1.77 -17.90 -6.04
C ARG A 56 2.70 -17.19 -5.09
N ASN A 57 3.37 -16.15 -5.55
CA ASN A 57 4.35 -15.39 -4.79
C ASN A 57 4.03 -13.90 -4.90
N VAL A 58 4.35 -13.16 -3.85
CA VAL A 58 4.22 -11.71 -3.81
C VAL A 58 5.57 -11.09 -3.50
N ILE A 59 6.00 -10.16 -4.34
CA ILE A 59 7.17 -9.32 -4.09
C ILE A 59 6.67 -7.90 -3.87
N PHE A 60 6.88 -7.37 -2.67
CA PHE A 60 6.51 -6.00 -2.31
C PHE A 60 7.74 -5.10 -2.32
N LEU A 61 7.86 -4.27 -3.35
CA LEU A 61 8.96 -3.31 -3.49
C LEU A 61 8.54 -1.98 -2.86
N PHE A 62 8.99 -1.75 -1.63
CA PHE A 62 8.63 -0.56 -0.87
C PHE A 62 9.74 0.49 -0.93
N MET A 63 9.45 1.64 -1.49
CA MET A 63 10.35 2.80 -1.51
C MET A 63 10.13 3.64 -0.26
N ALA A 64 10.96 3.41 0.77
CA ALA A 64 10.88 4.15 2.02
C ALA A 64 11.21 5.64 1.83
N GLY A 65 10.55 6.49 2.61
CA GLY A 65 10.74 7.94 2.53
C GLY A 65 9.86 8.63 1.50
N GLY A 66 9.10 7.88 0.68
CA GLY A 66 8.11 8.43 -0.24
C GLY A 66 8.73 9.34 -1.30
N PRO A 67 9.40 8.79 -2.33
CA PRO A 67 9.84 9.59 -3.47
C PRO A 67 8.65 10.29 -4.11
N SER A 68 8.86 11.50 -4.62
CA SER A 68 7.79 12.34 -5.15
C SER A 68 7.10 11.68 -6.35
N GLN A 69 5.81 11.42 -6.25
CA GLN A 69 5.01 10.92 -7.37
C GLN A 69 5.00 11.90 -8.54
N LEU A 70 5.17 13.19 -8.28
CA LEU A 70 5.25 14.26 -9.30
C LEU A 70 6.52 14.16 -10.16
N GLU A 71 7.53 13.43 -9.71
CA GLU A 71 8.75 13.15 -10.46
C GLU A 71 8.72 11.77 -11.15
N MET A 72 7.67 10.94 -10.94
CA MET A 72 7.62 9.56 -11.42
C MET A 72 6.46 9.28 -12.36
N PHE A 73 5.20 9.33 -11.88
CA PHE A 73 4.01 8.89 -12.62
C PHE A 73 2.91 9.94 -12.71
N ASP A 74 2.90 10.92 -11.81
CA ASP A 74 1.80 11.88 -11.72
C ASP A 74 2.16 13.18 -12.45
N TYR A 75 2.06 13.15 -13.76
CA TYR A 75 2.36 14.29 -14.62
C TYR A 75 1.35 15.42 -14.43
N LYS A 76 1.83 16.58 -13.99
CA LYS A 76 1.06 17.81 -13.77
C LYS A 76 1.61 18.96 -14.63
N PRO A 77 1.25 19.07 -15.90
CA PRO A 77 1.81 20.08 -16.81
C PRO A 77 1.61 21.51 -16.29
N ARG A 78 0.47 21.78 -15.66
CA ARG A 78 0.17 23.09 -15.10
C ARG A 78 1.13 23.55 -14.01
N LEU A 79 1.80 22.63 -13.31
CA LEU A 79 2.82 23.01 -12.33
C LEU A 79 4.01 23.71 -12.95
N ARG A 80 4.33 23.47 -14.23
CA ARG A 80 5.39 24.17 -14.94
C ARG A 80 5.07 25.65 -15.15
N GLU A 81 3.81 25.97 -15.41
CA GLU A 81 3.33 27.35 -15.56
C GLU A 81 3.31 28.12 -14.23
N LEU A 82 3.23 27.37 -13.13
CA LEU A 82 3.12 27.89 -11.76
C LEU A 82 4.44 27.80 -10.99
N ASP A 83 5.51 27.32 -11.61
CA ASP A 83 6.82 27.18 -10.96
C ASP A 83 7.30 28.52 -10.38
N GLY A 84 7.73 28.50 -9.13
CA GLY A 84 8.18 29.69 -8.41
C GLY A 84 7.06 30.65 -7.96
N LYS A 85 5.80 30.44 -8.36
CA LYS A 85 4.67 31.28 -7.91
C LYS A 85 4.19 30.88 -6.52
N PRO A 86 3.66 31.82 -5.72
CA PRO A 86 3.08 31.51 -4.43
C PRO A 86 1.96 30.49 -4.56
N ILE A 87 1.86 29.55 -3.60
CA ILE A 87 0.74 28.62 -3.55
C ILE A 87 -0.56 29.39 -3.28
N PRO A 88 -1.64 29.16 -4.05
CA PRO A 88 -2.92 29.80 -3.79
C PRO A 88 -3.47 29.42 -2.42
N GLN A 89 -4.04 30.40 -1.69
CA GLN A 89 -4.57 30.20 -0.34
C GLN A 89 -5.62 29.06 -0.28
N SER A 90 -6.44 28.89 -1.31
CA SER A 90 -7.44 27.83 -1.41
C SER A 90 -6.86 26.40 -1.36
N TYR A 91 -5.57 26.22 -1.65
CA TYR A 91 -4.91 24.93 -1.55
C TYR A 91 -4.40 24.59 -0.15
N ILE A 92 -4.17 25.60 0.68
CA ILE A 92 -3.61 25.43 2.04
C ILE A 92 -4.65 25.63 3.14
N GLU A 93 -5.71 26.38 2.89
CA GLU A 93 -6.76 26.68 3.86
C GLU A 93 -7.42 25.39 4.39
N GLY A 94 -7.50 25.26 5.73
CA GLY A 94 -8.06 24.10 6.41
C GLY A 94 -7.25 22.81 6.31
N LYS A 95 -6.05 22.83 5.70
CA LYS A 95 -5.18 21.66 5.57
C LYS A 95 -3.98 21.73 6.50
N ARG A 96 -3.56 20.56 6.98
CA ARG A 96 -2.33 20.37 7.74
C ARG A 96 -1.21 19.89 6.83
N PHE A 97 -0.07 20.55 6.87
CA PHE A 97 1.13 20.15 6.16
C PHE A 97 2.26 19.84 7.13
N ALA A 98 3.11 18.85 6.79
CA ALA A 98 4.32 18.59 7.56
C ALA A 98 5.30 19.76 7.38
N PHE A 99 5.84 20.26 8.50
CA PHE A 99 6.91 21.27 8.52
C PHE A 99 6.59 22.59 7.80
N MET A 100 5.32 22.86 7.50
CA MET A 100 4.87 24.12 6.96
C MET A 100 4.09 24.88 8.02
N ASP A 101 4.59 26.05 8.36
CA ASP A 101 3.83 27.04 9.10
C ASP A 101 3.00 27.86 8.11
N SER A 102 1.74 28.12 8.46
CA SER A 102 0.81 28.94 7.66
C SER A 102 1.30 30.37 7.43
N SER A 103 2.28 30.83 8.21
CA SER A 103 2.93 32.15 8.07
C SER A 103 3.98 32.22 6.95
N HIS A 104 4.48 31.06 6.48
CA HIS A 104 5.51 31.05 5.45
C HIS A 104 4.90 31.10 4.05
N ARG A 105 5.35 32.06 3.26
CA ARG A 105 5.07 32.10 1.82
C ARG A 105 5.85 30.98 1.15
N VAL A 106 5.15 29.90 0.79
CA VAL A 106 5.73 28.80 0.03
C VAL A 106 5.38 28.93 -1.45
N ASN A 107 6.37 28.71 -2.27
CA ASN A 107 6.20 28.72 -3.72
C ASN A 107 5.97 27.28 -4.24
N LEU A 108 5.24 27.17 -5.32
CA LEU A 108 5.06 25.92 -6.04
C LEU A 108 6.37 25.53 -6.74
N LEU A 109 6.65 24.24 -6.76
CA LEU A 109 7.81 23.67 -7.44
C LEU A 109 7.31 22.72 -8.54
N ALA A 110 7.73 22.99 -9.77
CA ALA A 110 7.45 22.08 -10.88
C ALA A 110 8.36 20.86 -10.87
N PRO A 111 7.91 19.74 -11.46
CA PRO A 111 8.75 18.57 -11.69
C PRO A 111 10.00 18.94 -12.49
N ARG A 112 11.14 18.44 -12.07
CA ARG A 112 12.43 18.64 -12.75
C ARG A 112 12.68 17.62 -13.85
N ARG A 113 11.82 16.58 -13.92
CA ARG A 113 11.92 15.49 -14.89
C ARG A 113 11.04 15.71 -16.11
N SER A 114 11.43 15.10 -17.20
CA SER A 114 10.62 15.05 -18.42
C SER A 114 9.70 13.83 -18.39
N PHE A 115 8.50 14.02 -18.95
CA PHE A 115 7.48 12.96 -19.03
C PHE A 115 7.15 12.67 -20.47
N ARG A 116 6.89 11.40 -20.77
CA ARG A 116 6.36 10.94 -22.05
C ARG A 116 5.27 9.90 -21.81
N GLN A 117 4.40 9.75 -22.79
CA GLN A 117 3.46 8.64 -22.83
C GLN A 117 4.15 7.39 -23.34
N HIS A 118 3.84 6.25 -22.73
CA HIS A 118 4.41 4.95 -23.05
C HIS A 118 3.32 3.90 -23.18
N GLY A 119 3.62 2.86 -23.96
CA GLY A 119 2.73 1.73 -24.20
C GLY A 119 1.46 2.07 -24.97
N GLN A 120 0.60 1.09 -25.11
CA GLN A 120 -0.75 1.24 -25.70
C GLN A 120 -1.70 1.96 -24.72
N SER A 121 -1.48 1.80 -23.42
CA SER A 121 -2.22 2.48 -22.36
C SER A 121 -2.01 4.00 -22.36
N GLY A 122 -0.96 4.50 -23.00
CA GLY A 122 -0.60 5.92 -23.00
C GLY A 122 -0.22 6.45 -21.60
N ALA A 123 0.26 5.61 -20.71
CA ALA A 123 0.62 5.99 -19.35
C ALA A 123 1.77 7.00 -19.34
N TRP A 124 1.63 8.06 -18.52
CA TRP A 124 2.68 9.04 -18.34
C TRP A 124 3.73 8.50 -17.36
N VAL A 125 4.97 8.42 -17.84
CA VAL A 125 6.12 8.00 -17.02
C VAL A 125 7.27 8.98 -17.23
N SER A 126 7.99 9.27 -16.16
CA SER A 126 9.15 10.16 -16.25
C SER A 126 10.40 9.43 -16.72
N ASP A 127 11.39 10.20 -17.12
CA ASP A 127 12.71 9.72 -17.52
C ASP A 127 13.53 9.06 -16.41
N LEU A 128 13.07 9.14 -15.15
CA LEU A 128 13.64 8.41 -14.01
C LEU A 128 13.39 6.90 -14.07
N LEU A 129 12.36 6.47 -14.77
CA LEU A 129 11.86 5.10 -14.72
C LEU A 129 11.85 4.44 -16.12
N PRO A 130 13.00 4.39 -16.82
CA PRO A 130 13.05 3.90 -18.20
C PRO A 130 12.65 2.43 -18.34
N HIS A 131 12.98 1.60 -17.35
CA HIS A 131 12.63 0.17 -17.35
C HIS A 131 11.14 -0.04 -17.06
N THR A 132 10.57 0.71 -16.13
CA THR A 132 9.12 0.68 -15.84
C THR A 132 8.31 1.19 -17.03
N ALA A 133 8.83 2.17 -17.77
CA ALA A 133 8.21 2.65 -18.99
C ALA A 133 8.07 1.56 -20.06
N GLY A 134 8.95 0.57 -20.07
CA GLY A 134 8.90 -0.57 -21.00
C GLY A 134 7.84 -1.63 -20.67
N ILE A 135 7.25 -1.59 -19.47
CA ILE A 135 6.27 -2.58 -19.00
C ILE A 135 4.95 -1.94 -18.57
N VAL A 136 4.66 -0.71 -18.99
CA VAL A 136 3.46 0.02 -18.52
C VAL A 136 2.14 -0.64 -18.88
N ASP A 137 2.11 -1.43 -19.94
CA ASP A 137 0.92 -2.16 -20.35
C ASP A 137 0.67 -3.43 -19.54
N ASP A 138 1.70 -3.90 -18.80
CA ASP A 138 1.64 -5.08 -17.94
C ASP A 138 1.37 -4.74 -16.47
N ILE A 139 1.33 -3.44 -16.11
CA ILE A 139 1.16 -2.98 -14.74
C ILE A 139 -0.04 -2.04 -14.60
N SER A 140 -0.58 -1.95 -13.38
CA SER A 140 -1.60 -0.96 -13.04
C SER A 140 -0.96 0.17 -12.23
N ILE A 141 -1.15 1.42 -12.69
CA ILE A 141 -0.68 2.63 -12.01
C ILE A 141 -1.86 3.27 -11.27
N VAL A 142 -1.79 3.31 -9.93
CA VAL A 142 -2.84 3.89 -9.09
C VAL A 142 -2.37 5.24 -8.55
N THR A 143 -2.85 6.32 -9.13
CA THR A 143 -2.47 7.71 -8.77
C THR A 143 -3.38 8.35 -7.72
N THR A 144 -4.45 7.67 -7.31
CA THR A 144 -5.47 8.21 -6.40
C THR A 144 -5.29 7.81 -4.94
N CYS A 145 -4.22 7.07 -4.62
CA CYS A 145 -3.91 6.71 -3.24
C CYS A 145 -3.56 7.96 -2.42
N LYS A 146 -4.16 8.10 -1.25
CA LYS A 146 -3.89 9.18 -0.31
C LYS A 146 -3.88 8.67 1.13
N THR A 147 -3.29 9.44 2.03
CA THR A 147 -3.30 9.17 3.46
C THR A 147 -3.47 10.49 4.24
N GLU A 148 -4.08 10.40 5.40
CA GLU A 148 -4.14 11.51 6.37
C GLU A 148 -2.87 11.60 7.23
N LEU A 149 -1.97 10.65 7.11
CA LEU A 149 -0.70 10.62 7.83
C LEU A 149 0.35 11.41 7.06
N PHE A 150 0.55 12.63 7.45
CA PHE A 150 1.42 13.60 6.76
C PHE A 150 2.93 13.39 7.00
N ASN A 151 3.33 12.61 8.02
CA ASN A 151 4.74 12.36 8.34
C ASN A 151 5.18 10.99 7.82
N HIS A 152 6.43 10.87 7.35
CA HIS A 152 6.98 9.66 6.76
C HIS A 152 6.90 8.44 7.69
N ALA A 153 7.26 8.58 8.98
CA ALA A 153 7.31 7.44 9.90
C ALA A 153 5.94 6.77 10.11
N PRO A 154 4.88 7.48 10.54
CA PRO A 154 3.56 6.88 10.66
C PRO A 154 2.96 6.45 9.30
N ALA A 155 3.26 7.16 8.20
CA ALA A 155 2.79 6.77 6.87
C ALA A 155 3.43 5.47 6.38
N LYS A 156 4.72 5.23 6.67
CA LYS A 156 5.39 3.95 6.40
C LYS A 156 4.75 2.80 7.19
N LEU A 157 4.47 3.03 8.47
CA LEU A 157 3.76 2.05 9.29
C LEU A 157 2.39 1.73 8.70
N PHE A 158 1.63 2.77 8.35
CA PHE A 158 0.30 2.61 7.77
C PHE A 158 0.32 1.80 6.47
N MET A 159 1.25 2.09 5.58
CA MET A 159 1.38 1.37 4.31
C MET A 159 1.68 -0.12 4.50
N ASN A 160 2.47 -0.46 5.51
CA ASN A 160 2.89 -1.84 5.76
C ASN A 160 1.94 -2.62 6.68
N THR A 161 1.18 -1.95 7.55
CA THR A 161 0.42 -2.60 8.62
C THR A 161 -1.06 -2.22 8.66
N GLY A 162 -1.48 -1.22 7.89
CA GLY A 162 -2.83 -0.63 7.96
C GLY A 162 -3.05 0.24 9.20
N SER A 163 -2.00 0.57 9.97
CA SER A 163 -2.07 1.43 11.15
C SER A 163 -0.89 2.40 11.21
N GLY A 164 -1.14 3.64 11.57
CA GLY A 164 -0.08 4.63 11.82
C GLY A 164 0.64 4.45 13.16
N GLN A 165 0.25 3.45 13.95
CA GLN A 165 0.81 3.15 15.27
C GLN A 165 1.51 1.79 15.26
N PHE A 166 2.52 1.63 16.13
CA PHE A 166 3.24 0.38 16.32
C PHE A 166 2.36 -0.74 16.87
N GLY A 167 2.84 -1.99 16.76
CA GLY A 167 2.26 -3.17 17.37
C GLY A 167 1.32 -3.97 16.46
N ARG A 168 1.16 -3.58 15.19
CA ARG A 168 0.39 -4.37 14.22
C ARG A 168 1.31 -5.13 13.27
N PRO A 169 0.97 -6.39 12.93
CA PRO A 169 1.74 -7.18 11.98
C PRO A 169 1.69 -6.55 10.57
N SER A 170 2.74 -6.77 9.81
CA SER A 170 2.80 -6.37 8.41
C SER A 170 1.93 -7.25 7.50
N MET A 171 1.67 -6.79 6.29
CA MET A 171 0.90 -7.53 5.29
C MET A 171 1.47 -8.94 5.06
N GLY A 172 2.79 -9.09 4.91
CA GLY A 172 3.41 -10.41 4.71
C GLY A 172 3.27 -11.34 5.93
N ALA A 173 3.33 -10.78 7.16
CA ALA A 173 3.06 -11.55 8.37
C ALA A 173 1.60 -12.04 8.41
N TRP A 174 0.64 -11.21 8.01
CA TRP A 174 -0.76 -11.60 7.92
C TRP A 174 -1.01 -12.68 6.88
N VAL A 175 -0.41 -12.57 5.70
CA VAL A 175 -0.52 -13.56 4.63
C VAL A 175 0.01 -14.90 5.12
N THR A 176 1.22 -14.93 5.68
CA THR A 176 1.82 -16.17 6.22
C THR A 176 0.99 -16.77 7.36
N TYR A 177 0.44 -15.93 8.24
CA TYR A 177 -0.43 -16.39 9.32
C TYR A 177 -1.75 -17.01 8.82
N GLY A 178 -2.37 -16.40 7.81
CA GLY A 178 -3.68 -16.81 7.31
C GLY A 178 -3.63 -18.00 6.35
N ILE A 179 -2.66 -18.00 5.44
CA ILE A 179 -2.55 -19.00 4.35
C ILE A 179 -1.45 -20.03 4.64
N GLY A 180 -0.45 -19.67 5.46
CA GLY A 180 0.73 -20.49 5.69
C GLY A 180 1.80 -20.29 4.63
N SER A 181 2.65 -21.29 4.47
CA SER A 181 3.72 -21.35 3.47
C SER A 181 3.75 -22.73 2.85
N GLU A 182 3.99 -22.81 1.56
CA GLU A 182 4.23 -24.08 0.85
C GLU A 182 5.61 -24.69 1.18
N SER A 183 6.53 -23.87 1.70
CA SER A 183 7.87 -24.32 2.10
C SER A 183 7.88 -24.82 3.54
N ALA A 184 8.44 -26.02 3.75
CA ALA A 184 8.66 -26.57 5.09
C ALA A 184 9.95 -26.03 5.74
N ASP A 185 10.95 -25.70 4.93
CA ASP A 185 12.32 -25.39 5.37
C ASP A 185 12.72 -23.92 5.26
N LEU A 186 11.93 -23.11 4.54
CA LEU A 186 12.21 -21.70 4.33
C LEU A 186 11.09 -20.82 4.93
N PRO A 187 11.42 -19.61 5.41
CA PRO A 187 10.43 -18.66 5.90
C PRO A 187 9.43 -18.31 4.79
N GLY A 188 8.12 -18.33 5.11
CA GLY A 188 7.06 -17.92 4.19
C GLY A 188 7.03 -16.40 3.93
N PHE A 189 7.68 -15.62 4.78
CA PHE A 189 7.79 -14.17 4.64
C PHE A 189 9.21 -13.70 4.97
N VAL A 190 9.83 -13.01 4.04
CA VAL A 190 11.19 -12.48 4.16
C VAL A 190 11.20 -11.00 3.90
N VAL A 191 11.88 -10.23 4.77
CA VAL A 191 12.12 -8.80 4.60
C VAL A 191 13.58 -8.58 4.27
N LEU A 192 13.83 -7.96 3.12
CA LEU A 192 15.16 -7.52 2.70
C LEU A 192 15.27 -6.02 2.87
N GLN A 193 16.34 -5.57 3.50
CA GLN A 193 16.62 -4.15 3.67
C GLN A 193 17.85 -3.77 2.82
N SER A 194 17.75 -2.63 2.15
CA SER A 194 18.87 -2.04 1.43
C SER A 194 19.55 -0.99 2.30
N GLY A 195 20.84 -1.16 2.58
CA GLY A 195 21.66 -0.20 3.32
C GLY A 195 21.77 -0.47 4.82
N PRO A 196 22.75 0.19 5.48
CA PRO A 196 23.16 -0.13 6.85
C PRO A 196 22.22 0.41 7.94
N ARG A 197 21.28 1.28 7.61
CA ARG A 197 20.39 1.94 8.60
C ARG A 197 18.91 1.63 8.45
N GLY A 198 18.55 0.74 7.54
CA GLY A 198 17.15 0.45 7.23
C GLY A 198 16.37 1.67 6.68
N PRO A 199 15.15 1.46 6.26
CA PRO A 199 14.26 2.53 5.82
C PRO A 199 13.80 3.41 6.98
#